data_e960eb7f14e43709d6e904d83c593b79
#
_entry.id   e960eb7f14e43709d6e904d83c593b79
#
_cell.length_a   1.000
_cell.length_b   1.000
_cell.length_c   1.000
_cell.angle_alpha   90.00
_cell.angle_beta   90.00
_cell.angle_gamma   90.00
#
_symmetry.space_group_name_H-M   'P 1'
#
loop_
_entity.id
_entity.type
_entity.pdbx_description
1 polymer ?
#
loop_
_entity_poly.entity_id
_entity_poly.type
_entity_poly.pdbx_seq_one_letter_code
_entity_poly.pdbx_strand_id
1 'polypeptide(L)'
;MEVVYEDNHIIIVNKAVGEIVQGDKTGDTPLSEIVKQYLKEKYNKPGNVFCGVVHRLDRPVSGLVIFAKTSKALSRLNEMLRKGEIHKTYWALVEGKPSKAEDRLEDMLVSDGRINKTFRARPGDKDAKSCRLEYKTVAHGDRYTLVEVNLLTGRKHQIRAQLSL
;
A
#
# COMPACT_ATOMS: atom_id res chain seq x y z
N MET A 1 -15.55 9.76 2.15
CA MET A 1 -14.12 9.70 2.60
C MET A 1 -14.09 9.84 4.11
N GLU A 2 -13.41 8.94 4.79
CA GLU A 2 -13.23 8.94 6.24
C GLU A 2 -11.82 9.43 6.58
N VAL A 3 -11.72 10.60 7.24
CA VAL A 3 -10.46 11.16 7.73
C VAL A 3 -10.18 10.62 9.12
N VAL A 4 -9.06 9.91 9.28
CA VAL A 4 -8.65 9.27 10.55
C VAL A 4 -7.74 10.20 11.36
N TYR A 5 -6.88 10.95 10.68
CA TYR A 5 -5.97 11.91 11.28
C TYR A 5 -5.65 13.05 10.31
N GLU A 6 -5.48 14.24 10.82
CA GLU A 6 -5.05 15.39 10.05
C GLU A 6 -4.29 16.39 10.94
N ASP A 7 -3.16 16.87 10.43
CA ASP A 7 -2.43 18.02 10.98
C ASP A 7 -2.00 19.00 9.87
N ASN A 8 -1.05 19.86 10.14
CA ASN A 8 -0.55 20.83 9.16
C ASN A 8 0.27 20.20 8.02
N HIS A 9 0.74 18.97 8.18
CA HIS A 9 1.71 18.32 7.29
C HIS A 9 1.14 17.12 6.54
N ILE A 10 0.27 16.36 7.21
CA ILE A 10 -0.27 15.10 6.68
C ILE A 10 -1.77 15.02 6.88
N ILE A 11 -2.39 14.17 6.06
CA ILE A 11 -3.75 13.69 6.23
C ILE A 11 -3.76 12.17 6.02
N ILE A 12 -4.41 11.45 6.93
CA ILE A 12 -4.58 9.99 6.87
C ILE A 12 -6.05 9.70 6.69
N VAL A 13 -6.36 8.95 5.66
CA VAL A 13 -7.74 8.56 5.33
C VAL A 13 -7.88 7.04 5.32
N ASN A 14 -9.06 6.56 5.67
CA ASN A 14 -9.43 5.15 5.56
C ASN A 14 -10.01 4.92 4.16
N LYS A 15 -9.21 4.27 3.30
CA LYS A 15 -9.61 3.92 1.94
C LYS A 15 -10.56 2.74 1.96
N ALA A 16 -11.70 2.85 1.30
CA ALA A 16 -12.61 1.73 1.09
C ALA A 16 -12.13 0.81 -0.05
N VAL A 17 -12.66 -0.42 -0.05
CA VAL A 17 -12.52 -1.34 -1.19
C VAL A 17 -13.13 -0.71 -2.45
N GLY A 18 -12.46 -0.86 -3.58
CA GLY A 18 -12.89 -0.31 -4.86
C GLY A 18 -12.35 1.08 -5.17
N GLU A 19 -11.98 1.88 -4.17
CA GLU A 19 -11.35 3.18 -4.40
C GLU A 19 -9.91 3.03 -4.90
N ILE A 20 -9.46 3.97 -5.74
CA ILE A 20 -8.06 4.08 -6.17
C ILE A 20 -7.39 5.25 -5.48
N VAL A 21 -6.12 5.09 -5.12
CA VAL A 21 -5.35 6.15 -4.45
C VAL A 21 -4.92 7.24 -5.44
N GLN A 22 -4.50 6.84 -6.62
CA GLN A 22 -3.97 7.69 -7.69
C GLN A 22 -4.66 7.33 -9.01
N GLY A 23 -4.76 8.28 -9.93
CA GLY A 23 -5.37 8.09 -11.23
C GLY A 23 -4.80 6.90 -12.01
N ASP A 24 -5.66 6.15 -12.64
CA ASP A 24 -5.35 5.00 -13.49
C ASP A 24 -6.11 5.05 -14.83
N LYS A 25 -6.11 3.94 -15.57
CA LYS A 25 -6.75 3.82 -16.88
C LYS A 25 -8.30 3.80 -16.83
N THR A 26 -8.89 3.63 -15.65
CA THR A 26 -10.35 3.48 -15.51
C THR A 26 -11.09 4.81 -15.63
N GLY A 27 -10.41 5.93 -15.38
CA GLY A 27 -11.02 7.25 -15.34
C GLY A 27 -11.80 7.55 -14.05
N ASP A 28 -11.77 6.65 -13.07
CA ASP A 28 -12.37 6.89 -11.76
C ASP A 28 -11.65 8.03 -11.04
N THR A 29 -12.39 8.81 -10.25
CA THR A 29 -11.81 9.88 -9.44
C THR A 29 -10.94 9.28 -8.34
N PRO A 30 -9.62 9.53 -8.31
CA PRO A 30 -8.76 8.97 -7.32
C PRO A 30 -8.92 9.67 -5.96
N LEU A 31 -8.60 8.94 -4.90
CA LEU A 31 -8.67 9.43 -3.52
C LEU A 31 -7.82 10.70 -3.32
N SER A 32 -6.69 10.82 -4.02
CA SER A 32 -5.86 12.04 -4.02
C SER A 32 -6.61 13.29 -4.47
N GLU A 33 -7.49 13.19 -5.47
CA GLU A 33 -8.31 14.32 -5.92
C GLU A 33 -9.45 14.62 -4.93
N ILE A 34 -10.03 13.59 -4.33
CA ILE A 34 -11.05 13.75 -3.27
C ILE A 34 -10.44 14.47 -2.05
N VAL A 35 -9.23 14.10 -1.67
CA VAL A 35 -8.49 14.77 -0.57
C VAL A 35 -8.19 16.22 -0.92
N LYS A 36 -7.75 16.52 -2.16
CA LYS A 36 -7.54 17.92 -2.60
C LYS A 36 -8.81 18.75 -2.47
N GLN A 37 -9.93 18.22 -2.94
CA GLN A 37 -11.22 18.92 -2.85
C GLN A 37 -11.62 19.16 -1.39
N TYR A 38 -11.50 18.14 -0.54
CA TYR A 38 -11.74 18.26 0.89
C TYR A 38 -10.89 19.38 1.55
N LEU A 39 -9.59 19.40 1.29
CA LEU A 39 -8.68 20.42 1.82
C LEU A 39 -8.99 21.81 1.29
N LYS A 40 -9.37 21.91 0.02
CA LYS A 40 -9.76 23.17 -0.61
C LYS A 40 -10.99 23.78 0.06
N GLU A 41 -12.02 22.98 0.27
CA GLU A 41 -13.26 23.41 0.91
C GLU A 41 -13.06 23.73 2.39
N LYS A 42 -12.44 22.84 3.14
CA LYS A 42 -12.21 22.99 4.59
C LYS A 42 -11.44 24.25 4.95
N TYR A 43 -10.42 24.59 4.17
CA TYR A 43 -9.54 25.74 4.43
C TYR A 43 -9.79 26.92 3.51
N ASN A 44 -10.85 26.88 2.71
CA ASN A 44 -11.22 27.93 1.75
C ASN A 44 -10.02 28.42 0.90
N LYS A 45 -9.25 27.45 0.37
CA LYS A 45 -8.02 27.74 -0.38
C LYS A 45 -8.35 28.15 -1.82
N PRO A 46 -7.76 29.26 -2.34
CA PRO A 46 -7.86 29.61 -3.75
C PRO A 46 -6.95 28.69 -4.60
N GLY A 47 -7.34 28.50 -5.86
CA GLY A 47 -6.51 27.80 -6.86
C GLY A 47 -6.33 26.31 -6.59
N ASN A 48 -5.19 25.78 -7.04
CA ASN A 48 -4.82 24.38 -6.88
C ASN A 48 -4.31 24.08 -5.48
N VAL A 49 -4.77 22.95 -4.90
CA VAL A 49 -4.33 22.48 -3.60
C VAL A 49 -3.35 21.33 -3.80
N PHE A 50 -2.25 21.37 -3.06
CA PHE A 50 -1.27 20.30 -3.06
C PHE A 50 -1.79 19.08 -2.27
N CYS A 51 -1.61 17.89 -2.85
CA CYS A 51 -1.82 16.60 -2.18
C CYS A 51 -0.78 15.63 -2.71
N GLY A 52 0.22 15.30 -1.89
CA GLY A 52 1.29 14.40 -2.24
C GLY A 52 0.94 12.94 -1.95
N VAL A 53 1.01 12.07 -2.95
CA VAL A 53 0.83 10.62 -2.80
C VAL A 53 2.14 10.03 -2.27
N VAL A 54 2.11 9.51 -1.05
CA VAL A 54 3.27 8.91 -0.37
C VAL A 54 3.41 7.43 -0.71
N HIS A 55 2.30 6.70 -0.65
CA HIS A 55 2.21 5.28 -0.96
C HIS A 55 0.81 4.96 -1.49
N ARG A 56 0.61 3.73 -1.94
CA ARG A 56 -0.66 3.28 -2.51
C ARG A 56 -1.09 1.96 -1.91
N LEU A 57 -2.41 1.78 -1.84
CA LEU A 57 -3.07 0.49 -1.67
C LEU A 57 -3.72 0.09 -2.99
N ASP A 58 -3.69 -1.19 -3.31
CA ASP A 58 -4.39 -1.72 -4.49
C ASP A 58 -5.90 -1.51 -4.37
N ARG A 59 -6.60 -1.42 -5.51
CA ARG A 59 -8.06 -1.19 -5.57
C ARG A 59 -8.87 -2.11 -4.64
N PRO A 60 -8.64 -3.43 -4.58
CA PRO A 60 -9.42 -4.33 -3.73
C PRO A 60 -9.00 -4.31 -2.25
N VAL A 61 -8.02 -3.48 -1.88
CA VAL A 61 -7.52 -3.40 -0.51
C VAL A 61 -8.08 -2.17 0.18
N SER A 62 -8.61 -2.33 1.39
CA SER A 62 -9.01 -1.25 2.29
C SER A 62 -7.92 -0.96 3.32
N GLY A 63 -7.98 0.21 3.94
CA GLY A 63 -7.09 0.59 5.02
C GLY A 63 -6.53 2.00 4.92
N LEU A 64 -5.55 2.29 5.76
CA LEU A 64 -5.02 3.63 5.94
C LEU A 64 -4.09 4.06 4.79
N VAL A 65 -4.33 5.25 4.28
CA VAL A 65 -3.48 5.89 3.27
C VAL A 65 -3.07 7.27 3.79
N ILE A 66 -1.76 7.54 3.75
CA ILE A 66 -1.16 8.81 4.15
C ILE A 66 -0.98 9.68 2.90
N PHE A 67 -1.43 10.92 2.97
CA PHE A 67 -1.12 11.95 1.98
C PHE A 67 -0.34 13.08 2.65
N ALA A 68 0.61 13.65 1.90
CA ALA A 68 1.32 14.84 2.32
C ALA A 68 0.54 16.10 1.92
N LYS A 69 0.37 17.04 2.83
CA LYS A 69 -0.30 18.32 2.58
C LYS A 69 0.66 19.39 2.03
N THR A 70 1.97 19.13 2.08
CA THR A 70 3.02 20.02 1.56
C THR A 70 4.10 19.23 0.85
N SER A 71 4.82 19.87 -0.08
CA SER A 71 5.95 19.26 -0.79
C SER A 71 7.09 18.87 0.17
N LYS A 72 7.32 19.65 1.22
CA LYS A 72 8.30 19.36 2.26
C LYS A 72 7.93 18.10 3.06
N ALA A 73 6.66 17.95 3.43
CA ALA A 73 6.17 16.75 4.09
C ALA A 73 6.30 15.53 3.17
N LEU A 74 5.97 15.66 1.87
CA LEU A 74 6.14 14.58 0.90
C LEU A 74 7.58 14.10 0.83
N SER A 75 8.53 15.02 0.73
CA SER A 75 9.96 14.67 0.68
C SER A 75 10.42 13.92 1.93
N ARG A 76 9.99 14.38 3.11
CA ARG A 76 10.32 13.73 4.39
C ARG A 76 9.71 12.33 4.51
N LEU A 77 8.43 12.19 4.16
CA LEU A 77 7.75 10.89 4.20
C LEU A 77 8.35 9.90 3.20
N ASN A 78 8.74 10.34 2.01
CA ASN A 78 9.44 9.51 1.04
C ASN A 78 10.81 9.05 1.57
N GLU A 79 11.53 9.91 2.28
CA GLU A 79 12.79 9.55 2.94
C GLU A 79 12.56 8.52 4.05
N MET A 80 11.57 8.72 4.91
CA MET A 80 11.20 7.77 5.96
C MET A 80 10.81 6.40 5.39
N LEU A 81 10.04 6.36 4.29
CA LEU A 81 9.71 5.11 3.59
C LEU A 81 10.97 4.39 3.09
N ARG A 82 11.89 5.14 2.49
CA ARG A 82 13.13 4.60 1.95
C ARG A 82 14.05 4.05 3.04
N LYS A 83 14.06 4.68 4.22
CA LYS A 83 14.81 4.24 5.41
C LYS A 83 14.10 3.13 6.21
N GLY A 84 12.87 2.78 5.87
CA GLY A 84 12.08 1.79 6.61
C GLY A 84 11.55 2.29 7.96
N GLU A 85 11.45 3.60 8.14
CA GLU A 85 10.96 4.23 9.39
C GLU A 85 9.43 4.26 9.47
N ILE A 86 8.72 3.98 8.36
CA ILE A 86 7.27 3.83 8.35
C ILE A 86 6.93 2.35 8.36
N HIS A 87 6.39 1.88 9.47
CA HIS A 87 5.96 0.50 9.63
C HIS A 87 4.59 0.30 8.98
N LYS A 88 4.50 -0.72 8.13
CA LYS A 88 3.27 -1.06 7.39
C LYS A 88 2.80 -2.43 7.79
N THR A 89 1.67 -2.47 8.51
CA THR A 89 1.03 -3.70 8.95
C THR A 89 -0.24 -3.94 8.15
N TYR A 90 -0.38 -5.15 7.61
CA TYR A 90 -1.54 -5.58 6.84
C TYR A 90 -2.15 -6.83 7.46
N TRP A 91 -3.42 -7.02 7.23
CA TRP A 91 -4.06 -8.31 7.40
C TRP A 91 -4.31 -8.92 6.03
N ALA A 92 -3.99 -10.20 5.89
CA ALA A 92 -4.24 -10.98 4.69
C ALA A 92 -4.96 -12.27 5.04
N LEU A 93 -6.01 -12.56 4.28
CA LEU A 93 -6.69 -13.85 4.34
C LEU A 93 -6.09 -14.75 3.27
N VAL A 94 -5.46 -15.83 3.70
CA VAL A 94 -4.85 -16.83 2.82
C VAL A 94 -5.65 -18.12 2.83
N GLU A 95 -5.67 -18.84 1.71
CA GLU A 95 -6.27 -20.16 1.59
C GLU A 95 -5.39 -21.20 2.28
N GLY A 96 -6.02 -22.13 2.99
CA GLY A 96 -5.31 -23.18 3.71
C GLY A 96 -4.61 -22.68 4.98
N LYS A 97 -3.59 -23.42 5.38
CA LYS A 97 -2.75 -23.15 6.56
C LYS A 97 -1.30 -23.00 6.12
N PRO A 98 -0.64 -21.88 6.43
CA PRO A 98 0.80 -21.75 6.25
C PRO A 98 1.55 -22.88 6.96
N SER A 99 2.65 -23.34 6.39
CA SER A 99 3.48 -24.41 6.98
C SER A 99 4.11 -24.02 8.32
N LYS A 100 4.27 -22.72 8.56
CA LYS A 100 4.76 -22.15 9.82
C LYS A 100 3.75 -21.13 10.34
N ALA A 101 3.63 -21.05 11.66
CA ALA A 101 2.76 -20.04 12.31
C ALA A 101 3.26 -18.61 12.09
N GLU A 102 4.56 -18.44 11.98
CA GLU A 102 5.23 -17.19 11.64
C GLU A 102 6.47 -17.48 10.79
N ASP A 103 6.79 -16.60 9.86
CA ASP A 103 8.00 -16.71 9.03
C ASP A 103 8.39 -15.34 8.45
N ARG A 104 9.62 -15.28 7.96
CA ARG A 104 10.13 -14.18 7.16
C ARG A 104 10.37 -14.67 5.73
N LEU A 105 9.71 -14.02 4.80
CA LEU A 105 9.82 -14.34 3.38
C LEU A 105 10.75 -13.33 2.69
N GLU A 106 11.71 -13.87 1.96
CA GLU A 106 12.65 -13.09 1.14
C GLU A 106 12.66 -13.67 -0.27
N ASP A 107 12.20 -12.90 -1.23
CA ASP A 107 12.07 -13.32 -2.62
C ASP A 107 12.57 -12.23 -3.57
N MET A 108 12.90 -12.66 -4.79
CA MET A 108 13.08 -11.76 -5.92
C MET A 108 11.80 -11.78 -6.74
N LEU A 109 11.17 -10.61 -6.90
CA LEU A 109 9.93 -10.47 -7.65
C LEU A 109 10.12 -9.61 -8.91
N VAL A 110 9.43 -9.98 -9.97
CA VAL A 110 9.32 -9.21 -11.21
C VAL A 110 7.86 -8.91 -11.51
N SER A 111 7.56 -7.70 -11.96
CA SER A 111 6.21 -7.27 -12.32
C SER A 111 6.07 -7.11 -13.83
N ASP A 112 5.08 -7.76 -14.43
CA ASP A 112 4.68 -7.51 -15.81
C ASP A 112 3.51 -6.51 -15.86
N GLY A 113 3.81 -5.31 -16.33
CA GLY A 113 2.82 -4.23 -16.43
C GLY A 113 1.73 -4.47 -17.48
N ARG A 114 1.98 -5.31 -18.49
CA ARG A 114 1.02 -5.60 -19.58
C ARG A 114 -0.16 -6.41 -19.06
N ILE A 115 0.13 -7.41 -18.22
CA ILE A 115 -0.87 -8.28 -17.61
C ILE A 115 -1.19 -7.93 -16.16
N ASN A 116 -0.61 -6.85 -15.64
CA ASN A 116 -0.82 -6.35 -14.28
C ASN A 116 -0.59 -7.41 -13.19
N LYS A 117 0.45 -8.23 -13.32
CA LYS A 117 0.79 -9.31 -12.38
C LYS A 117 2.25 -9.19 -11.91
N THR A 118 2.50 -9.77 -10.74
CA THR A 118 3.83 -9.90 -10.14
C THR A 118 4.11 -11.37 -9.86
N PHE A 119 5.31 -11.81 -10.18
CA PHE A 119 5.74 -13.20 -10.11
C PHE A 119 7.08 -13.31 -9.39
N ARG A 120 7.42 -14.50 -8.92
CA ARG A 120 8.80 -14.82 -8.53
C ARG A 120 9.70 -14.69 -9.75
N ALA A 121 10.80 -13.96 -9.59
CA ALA A 121 11.77 -13.77 -10.65
C ALA A 121 12.50 -15.08 -10.97
N ARG A 122 12.84 -15.27 -12.23
CA ARG A 122 13.70 -16.35 -12.71
C ARG A 122 15.15 -15.87 -12.79
N PRO A 123 16.13 -16.77 -12.74
CA PRO A 123 17.52 -16.40 -13.00
C PRO A 123 17.64 -15.67 -14.35
N GLY A 124 18.24 -14.48 -14.32
CA GLY A 124 18.41 -13.64 -15.52
C GLY A 124 17.35 -12.54 -15.73
N ASP A 125 16.29 -12.49 -14.93
CA ASP A 125 15.30 -11.40 -14.99
C ASP A 125 15.95 -10.08 -14.53
N LYS A 126 16.15 -9.15 -15.47
CA LYS A 126 16.89 -7.89 -15.25
C LYS A 126 16.15 -6.91 -14.32
N ASP A 127 14.81 -6.97 -14.28
CA ASP A 127 13.97 -6.09 -13.48
C ASP A 127 13.53 -6.68 -12.13
N ALA A 128 14.17 -7.79 -11.73
CA ALA A 128 13.90 -8.44 -10.46
C ALA A 128 14.27 -7.55 -9.28
N LYS A 129 13.37 -7.43 -8.31
CA LYS A 129 13.54 -6.62 -7.10
C LYS A 129 13.42 -7.48 -5.85
N SER A 130 14.35 -7.28 -4.92
CA SER A 130 14.28 -7.92 -3.60
C SER A 130 13.04 -7.45 -2.83
N CYS A 131 12.34 -8.41 -2.26
CA CYS A 131 11.11 -8.24 -1.51
C CYS A 131 11.20 -9.01 -0.18
N ARG A 132 10.82 -8.34 0.90
CA ARG A 132 10.86 -8.90 2.25
C ARG A 132 9.59 -8.55 3.00
N LEU A 133 9.02 -9.54 3.64
CA LEU A 133 7.93 -9.39 4.61
C LEU A 133 8.10 -10.41 5.74
N GLU A 134 7.48 -10.11 6.86
CA GLU A 134 7.28 -11.05 7.96
C GLU A 134 5.79 -11.27 8.13
N TYR A 135 5.39 -12.47 8.46
CA TYR A 135 4.00 -12.73 8.82
C TYR A 135 3.89 -13.55 10.09
N LYS A 136 2.77 -13.41 10.76
CA LYS A 136 2.34 -14.28 11.86
C LYS A 136 0.87 -14.63 11.69
N THR A 137 0.51 -15.84 12.03
CA THR A 137 -0.86 -16.30 12.06
C THR A 137 -1.62 -15.63 13.21
N VAL A 138 -2.79 -15.06 12.90
CA VAL A 138 -3.69 -14.43 13.86
C VAL A 138 -4.84 -15.36 14.22
N ALA A 139 -5.44 -16.01 13.20
CA ALA A 139 -6.57 -16.90 13.38
C ALA A 139 -6.64 -17.94 12.27
N HIS A 140 -7.20 -19.10 12.59
CA HIS A 140 -7.48 -20.18 11.64
C HIS A 140 -8.99 -20.35 11.48
N GLY A 141 -9.44 -20.51 10.23
CA GLY A 141 -10.74 -21.03 9.88
C GLY A 141 -10.60 -22.41 9.21
N ASP A 142 -11.71 -22.96 8.72
CA ASP A 142 -11.71 -24.27 8.07
C ASP A 142 -10.95 -24.29 6.75
N ARG A 143 -11.09 -23.22 5.96
CA ARG A 143 -10.48 -23.09 4.61
C ARG A 143 -9.46 -21.98 4.52
N TYR A 144 -9.49 -21.02 5.44
CA TYR A 144 -8.68 -19.81 5.37
C TYR A 144 -7.95 -19.57 6.68
N THR A 145 -6.84 -18.90 6.58
CA THR A 145 -6.06 -18.42 7.73
C THR A 145 -5.88 -16.92 7.62
N LEU A 146 -6.16 -16.21 8.70
CA LEU A 146 -5.84 -14.79 8.82
C LEU A 146 -4.40 -14.63 9.28
N VAL A 147 -3.60 -13.92 8.52
CA VAL A 147 -2.22 -13.59 8.87
C VAL A 147 -2.04 -12.08 8.97
N GLU A 148 -1.26 -11.66 9.95
CA GLU A 148 -0.76 -10.30 10.07
C GLU A 148 0.59 -10.23 9.37
N VAL A 149 0.75 -9.26 8.48
CA VAL A 149 1.94 -9.07 7.65
C VAL A 149 2.63 -7.76 8.01
N ASN A 150 3.89 -7.83 8.39
CA ASN A 150 4.78 -6.68 8.50
C ASN A 150 5.56 -6.53 7.18
N LEU A 151 5.26 -5.47 6.44
CA LEU A 151 5.81 -5.27 5.10
C LEU A 151 7.14 -4.48 5.18
N LEU A 152 8.26 -5.16 4.96
CA LEU A 152 9.60 -4.57 5.03
C LEU A 152 10.03 -3.87 3.74
N THR A 153 9.45 -4.29 2.60
CA THR A 153 9.58 -3.64 1.29
C THR A 153 8.18 -3.40 0.71
N GLY A 154 8.01 -2.43 -0.19
CA GLY A 154 6.71 -2.08 -0.77
C GLY A 154 6.69 -2.24 -2.29
N ARG A 155 6.72 -3.47 -2.82
CA ARG A 155 6.62 -3.73 -4.25
C ARG A 155 5.17 -3.99 -4.65
N LYS A 156 4.89 -3.75 -5.94
CA LYS A 156 3.57 -3.99 -6.51
C LYS A 156 3.13 -5.44 -6.25
N HIS A 157 1.92 -5.62 -5.73
CA HIS A 157 1.31 -6.92 -5.41
C HIS A 157 2.18 -7.85 -4.54
N GLN A 158 3.10 -7.29 -3.75
CA GLN A 158 4.12 -8.05 -3.03
C GLN A 158 3.51 -9.11 -2.10
N ILE A 159 2.57 -8.71 -1.23
CA ILE A 159 1.93 -9.62 -0.27
C ILE A 159 1.25 -10.78 -1.00
N ARG A 160 0.51 -10.46 -2.07
CA ARG A 160 -0.18 -11.46 -2.90
C ARG A 160 0.80 -12.43 -3.55
N ALA A 161 1.89 -11.92 -4.12
CA ALA A 161 2.91 -12.77 -4.76
C ALA A 161 3.63 -13.65 -3.74
N GLN A 162 4.10 -13.10 -2.62
CA GLN A 162 4.88 -13.87 -1.64
C GLN A 162 4.04 -14.88 -0.85
N LEU A 163 2.78 -14.58 -0.53
CA LEU A 163 1.91 -15.52 0.18
C LEU A 163 1.25 -16.56 -0.74
N SER A 164 1.40 -16.45 -2.07
CA SER A 164 0.93 -17.46 -3.04
C SER A 164 2.01 -18.47 -3.45
N LEU A 165 3.22 -18.35 -2.95
CA LEU A 165 4.35 -19.25 -3.19
C LEU A 165 4.40 -20.33 -2.12
#